data_68168c72bc2e287fc4e0eb55beb6c514
#
_entry.id   68168c72bc2e287fc4e0eb55beb6c514
#
_cell.length_a   1.000
_cell.length_b   1.000
_cell.length_c   1.000
_cell.angle_alpha   90.00
_cell.angle_beta   90.00
_cell.angle_gamma   90.00
#
_symmetry.space_group_name_H-M   'P 1'
#
loop_
_entity.id
_entity.type
_entity.pdbx_description
1 polymer ?
#
loop_
_entity_poly.entity_id
_entity_poly.type
_entity_poly.pdbx_seq_one_letter_code
_entity_poly.pdbx_strand_id
1 'polypeptide(L)'
;MAVQLVLNFIIAVFWLFVTNSYTTNNFVLGFIFGLVLVYLLHRVLPGRFYVITLYRIIKLVIIFLIELIKANFDVLKIIIKPSIKNEPGFFVYHTDLKDWQIVLLSNLITLTPGTVVLGVSDDRTKIYIHAIDFSTKEQEVESIKTSLEKIVREVGEI
;
A
#
# COMPACT_ATOMS: atom_id res chain seq x y z
N MET A 1 12.20 -6.45 -9.22
CA MET A 1 12.44 -5.31 -8.33
C MET A 1 13.77 -5.40 -7.58
N ALA A 2 13.99 -6.43 -6.72
CA ALA A 2 15.24 -6.55 -5.95
C ALA A 2 16.50 -6.57 -6.81
N VAL A 3 16.53 -7.36 -7.90
CA VAL A 3 17.67 -7.44 -8.83
C VAL A 3 18.01 -6.06 -9.43
N GLN A 4 17.02 -5.29 -9.85
CA GLN A 4 17.25 -3.97 -10.45
C GLN A 4 17.80 -2.96 -9.43
N LEU A 5 17.33 -3.01 -8.19
CA LEU A 5 17.80 -2.14 -7.11
C LEU A 5 19.25 -2.49 -6.71
N VAL A 6 19.56 -3.79 -6.58
CA VAL A 6 20.91 -4.27 -6.31
C VAL A 6 21.84 -3.88 -7.44
N LEU A 7 21.42 -4.07 -8.70
CA LEU A 7 22.22 -3.68 -9.86
C LEU A 7 22.52 -2.18 -9.87
N ASN A 8 21.51 -1.34 -9.58
CA ASN A 8 21.71 0.11 -9.48
C ASN A 8 22.72 0.48 -8.38
N PHE A 9 22.62 -0.18 -7.23
CA PHE A 9 23.56 0.02 -6.12
C PHE A 9 24.98 -0.39 -6.51
N ILE A 10 25.17 -1.54 -7.18
CA ILE A 10 26.46 -2.01 -7.69
C ILE A 10 27.04 -1.00 -8.68
N ILE A 11 26.24 -0.47 -9.60
CA ILE A 11 26.68 0.56 -10.56
C ILE A 11 27.13 1.84 -9.82
N ALA A 12 26.38 2.27 -8.80
CA ALA A 12 26.74 3.44 -8.00
C ALA A 12 28.08 3.25 -7.28
N VAL A 13 28.31 2.08 -6.68
CA VAL A 13 29.59 1.75 -6.04
C VAL A 13 30.71 1.65 -7.08
N PHE A 14 30.48 0.98 -8.21
CA PHE A 14 31.46 0.89 -9.30
C PHE A 14 31.87 2.29 -9.83
N TRP A 15 30.92 3.22 -9.90
CA TRP A 15 31.17 4.60 -10.30
C TRP A 15 32.20 5.30 -9.38
N LEU A 16 32.15 5.06 -8.06
CA LEU A 16 33.14 5.61 -7.11
C LEU A 16 34.56 5.12 -7.42
N PHE A 17 34.71 3.84 -7.79
CA PHE A 17 36.02 3.29 -8.17
C PHE A 17 36.51 3.88 -9.49
N VAL A 18 35.64 4.00 -10.49
CA VAL A 18 36.01 4.58 -11.81
C VAL A 18 36.44 6.04 -11.69
N THR A 19 35.73 6.83 -10.86
CA THR A 19 36.05 8.24 -10.65
C THR A 19 37.17 8.47 -9.63
N ASN A 20 37.64 7.41 -8.96
CA ASN A 20 38.61 7.45 -7.87
C ASN A 20 38.26 8.51 -6.80
N SER A 21 36.96 8.67 -6.52
CA SER A 21 36.46 9.70 -5.63
C SER A 21 35.29 9.18 -4.79
N TYR A 22 35.54 8.97 -3.51
CA TYR A 22 34.62 8.34 -2.53
C TYR A 22 33.80 9.39 -1.77
N THR A 23 33.27 10.37 -2.48
CA THR A 23 32.42 11.42 -1.90
C THR A 23 30.93 11.06 -2.04
N THR A 24 30.11 11.58 -1.12
CA THR A 24 28.64 11.42 -1.20
C THR A 24 28.08 11.93 -2.53
N ASN A 25 28.61 13.04 -3.05
CA ASN A 25 28.18 13.61 -4.33
C ASN A 25 28.42 12.64 -5.48
N ASN A 26 29.61 12.00 -5.53
CA ASN A 26 29.91 11.02 -6.56
C ASN A 26 29.09 9.72 -6.43
N PHE A 27 28.76 9.32 -5.20
CA PHE A 27 27.83 8.21 -5.00
C PHE A 27 26.44 8.53 -5.56
N VAL A 28 25.92 9.73 -5.28
CA VAL A 28 24.61 10.17 -5.80
C VAL A 28 24.62 10.25 -7.33
N LEU A 29 25.70 10.78 -7.93
CA LEU A 29 25.86 10.81 -9.38
C LEU A 29 25.91 9.40 -9.97
N GLY A 30 26.67 8.49 -9.37
CA GLY A 30 26.72 7.07 -9.77
C GLY A 30 25.38 6.38 -9.64
N PHE A 31 24.61 6.71 -8.58
CA PHE A 31 23.26 6.17 -8.39
C PHE A 31 22.28 6.67 -9.45
N ILE A 32 22.33 7.96 -9.80
CA ILE A 32 21.50 8.54 -10.88
C ILE A 32 21.89 7.91 -12.23
N PHE A 33 23.18 7.77 -12.50
CA PHE A 33 23.67 7.11 -13.72
C PHE A 33 23.20 5.65 -13.80
N GLY A 34 23.34 4.91 -12.70
CA GLY A 34 22.83 3.54 -12.58
C GLY A 34 21.33 3.44 -12.79
N LEU A 35 20.56 4.42 -12.28
CA LEU A 35 19.11 4.49 -12.48
C LEU A 35 18.75 4.65 -13.97
N VAL A 36 19.47 5.51 -14.70
CA VAL A 36 19.29 5.68 -16.15
C VAL A 36 19.63 4.37 -16.89
N LEU A 37 20.74 3.71 -16.55
CA LEU A 37 21.12 2.44 -17.16
C LEU A 37 20.08 1.34 -16.89
N VAL A 38 19.64 1.19 -15.66
CA VAL A 38 18.59 0.21 -15.30
C VAL A 38 17.28 0.53 -16.01
N TYR A 39 16.94 1.83 -16.18
CA TYR A 39 15.79 2.23 -16.97
C TYR A 39 15.92 1.86 -18.45
N LEU A 40 17.08 2.03 -19.07
CA LEU A 40 17.32 1.61 -20.47
C LEU A 40 17.24 0.09 -20.61
N LEU A 41 17.74 -0.64 -19.62
CA LEU A 41 17.78 -2.09 -19.59
C LEU A 41 16.51 -2.76 -19.04
N HIS A 42 15.53 -2.00 -18.57
CA HIS A 42 14.34 -2.57 -17.91
C HIS A 42 13.54 -3.55 -18.77
N ARG A 43 13.63 -3.44 -20.09
CA ARG A 43 12.98 -4.38 -21.03
C ARG A 43 13.61 -5.77 -21.04
N VAL A 44 14.90 -5.86 -20.71
CA VAL A 44 15.66 -7.10 -20.66
C VAL A 44 15.70 -7.69 -19.24
N LEU A 45 15.55 -6.83 -18.23
CA LEU A 45 15.56 -7.23 -16.84
C LEU A 45 14.18 -7.78 -16.42
N PRO A 46 14.13 -8.80 -15.55
CA PRO A 46 12.88 -9.35 -15.08
C PRO A 46 12.11 -8.33 -14.21
N GLY A 47 10.79 -8.25 -14.45
CA GLY A 47 9.86 -7.42 -13.72
C GLY A 47 9.81 -5.96 -14.17
N ARG A 48 8.86 -5.20 -13.60
CA ARG A 48 8.67 -3.77 -13.88
C ARG A 48 9.81 -2.94 -13.29
N PHE A 49 9.99 -1.73 -13.82
CA PHE A 49 11.01 -0.80 -13.33
C PHE A 49 10.80 -0.49 -11.84
N TYR A 50 11.82 -0.72 -11.02
CA TYR A 50 11.73 -0.71 -9.56
C TYR A 50 11.24 0.62 -8.97
N VAL A 51 11.52 1.75 -9.63
CA VAL A 51 11.08 3.09 -9.18
C VAL A 51 9.56 3.20 -9.22
N ILE A 52 8.89 2.61 -10.23
CA ILE A 52 7.43 2.62 -10.32
C ILE A 52 6.84 1.82 -9.14
N THR A 53 7.44 0.68 -8.83
CA THR A 53 7.03 -0.14 -7.69
C THR A 53 7.21 0.61 -6.36
N LEU A 54 8.35 1.26 -6.18
CA LEU A 54 8.64 2.06 -4.99
C LEU A 54 7.62 3.20 -4.85
N TYR A 55 7.32 3.91 -5.94
CA TYR A 55 6.30 4.96 -5.95
C TYR A 55 4.92 4.42 -5.52
N ARG A 56 4.50 3.26 -6.02
CA ARG A 56 3.22 2.64 -5.66
C ARG A 56 3.17 2.23 -4.19
N ILE A 57 4.27 1.69 -3.65
CA ILE A 57 4.37 1.37 -2.22
C ILE A 57 4.27 2.64 -1.36
N ILE A 58 4.99 3.70 -1.71
CA ILE A 58 4.92 4.98 -1.00
C ILE A 58 3.49 5.55 -1.08
N LYS A 59 2.86 5.51 -2.26
CA LYS A 59 1.47 5.93 -2.45
C LYS A 59 0.50 5.15 -1.57
N LEU A 60 0.68 3.81 -1.47
CA LEU A 60 -0.12 2.96 -0.58
C LEU A 60 0.02 3.40 0.87
N VAL A 61 1.24 3.62 1.35
CA VAL A 61 1.48 4.05 2.73
C VAL A 61 0.83 5.41 3.00
N ILE A 62 0.95 6.36 2.07
CA ILE A 62 0.33 7.69 2.21
C ILE A 62 -1.20 7.59 2.26
N ILE A 63 -1.82 6.83 1.35
CA ILE A 63 -3.28 6.64 1.34
C ILE A 63 -3.73 5.97 2.63
N PHE A 64 -3.03 4.92 3.08
CA PHE A 64 -3.33 4.26 4.34
C PHE A 64 -3.26 5.22 5.53
N LEU A 65 -2.23 6.07 5.61
CA LEU A 65 -2.11 7.05 6.69
C LEU A 65 -3.25 8.09 6.66
N ILE A 66 -3.70 8.50 5.49
CA ILE A 66 -4.83 9.42 5.33
C ILE A 66 -6.12 8.75 5.84
N GLU A 67 -6.39 7.50 5.43
CA GLU A 67 -7.58 6.76 5.89
C GLU A 67 -7.51 6.48 7.41
N LEU A 68 -6.34 6.15 7.93
CA LEU A 68 -6.12 5.97 9.37
C LEU A 68 -6.45 7.26 10.15
N ILE A 69 -6.01 8.41 9.69
CA ILE A 69 -6.28 9.70 10.33
C ILE A 69 -7.78 10.01 10.28
N LYS A 70 -8.44 9.84 9.13
CA LYS A 70 -9.90 10.05 9.00
C LYS A 70 -10.67 9.15 9.96
N ALA A 71 -10.40 7.85 9.97
CA ALA A 71 -11.06 6.88 10.83
C ALA A 71 -10.88 7.21 12.33
N ASN A 72 -9.68 7.66 12.73
CA ASN A 72 -9.46 8.11 14.11
C ASN A 72 -10.36 9.30 14.47
N PHE A 73 -10.53 10.28 13.58
CA PHE A 73 -11.43 11.42 13.81
C PHE A 73 -12.90 10.98 13.88
N ASP A 74 -13.31 10.00 13.08
CA ASP A 74 -14.69 9.53 13.10
C ASP A 74 -15.00 8.74 14.39
N VAL A 75 -14.10 7.87 14.84
CA VAL A 75 -14.24 7.21 16.14
C VAL A 75 -14.19 8.22 17.29
N LEU A 76 -13.32 9.24 17.22
CA LEU A 76 -13.27 10.29 18.23
C LEU A 76 -14.61 11.06 18.33
N LYS A 77 -15.23 11.38 17.17
CA LYS A 77 -16.58 11.99 17.15
C LYS A 77 -17.64 11.13 17.84
N ILE A 78 -17.56 9.80 17.67
CA ILE A 78 -18.45 8.84 18.32
C ILE A 78 -18.28 8.91 19.84
N ILE A 79 -17.02 8.88 20.33
CA ILE A 79 -16.70 8.86 21.77
C ILE A 79 -17.13 10.18 22.48
N ILE A 80 -16.97 11.32 21.80
CA ILE A 80 -17.27 12.65 22.38
C ILE A 80 -18.79 12.93 22.41
N LYS A 81 -19.60 12.22 21.63
CA LYS A 81 -21.06 12.42 21.64
C LYS A 81 -21.65 12.05 23.02
N PRO A 82 -22.54 12.88 23.59
CA PRO A 82 -23.17 12.61 24.89
C PRO A 82 -24.04 11.36 24.92
N SER A 83 -24.48 10.89 23.76
CA SER A 83 -25.29 9.68 23.58
C SER A 83 -24.66 8.84 22.49
N ILE A 84 -24.11 7.71 22.87
CA ILE A 84 -23.55 6.73 21.94
C ILE A 84 -24.73 5.95 21.34
N LYS A 85 -25.17 6.36 20.15
CA LYS A 85 -26.18 5.65 19.35
C LYS A 85 -25.48 4.93 18.18
N ASN A 86 -24.52 4.07 18.49
CA ASN A 86 -23.88 3.27 17.48
C ASN A 86 -24.64 1.95 17.32
N GLU A 87 -24.81 1.54 16.10
CA GLU A 87 -25.39 0.26 15.73
C GLU A 87 -24.28 -0.65 15.19
N PRO A 88 -23.56 -1.39 16.08
CA PRO A 88 -22.52 -2.30 15.61
C PRO A 88 -23.13 -3.39 14.74
N GLY A 89 -22.44 -3.73 13.66
CA GLY A 89 -22.97 -4.71 12.70
C GLY A 89 -21.89 -5.40 11.90
N PHE A 90 -22.36 -6.34 11.10
CA PHE A 90 -21.51 -7.12 10.20
C PHE A 90 -21.94 -6.89 8.76
N PHE A 91 -20.96 -6.81 7.87
CA PHE A 91 -21.23 -6.79 6.44
C PHE A 91 -20.24 -7.63 5.67
N VAL A 92 -20.62 -7.99 4.46
CA VAL A 92 -19.78 -8.74 3.54
C VAL A 92 -19.29 -7.78 2.47
N TYR A 93 -17.97 -7.71 2.32
CA TYR A 93 -17.32 -6.98 1.25
C TYR A 93 -16.92 -7.96 0.15
N HIS A 94 -17.34 -7.68 -1.08
CA HIS A 94 -17.02 -8.50 -2.25
C HIS A 94 -15.81 -7.94 -2.97
N THR A 95 -14.84 -8.80 -3.29
CA THR A 95 -13.61 -8.44 -4.00
C THR A 95 -13.19 -9.54 -4.97
N ASP A 96 -12.47 -9.17 -6.02
CA ASP A 96 -11.82 -10.05 -6.99
C ASP A 96 -10.29 -10.01 -6.89
N LEU A 97 -9.77 -9.47 -5.80
CA LEU A 97 -8.35 -9.44 -5.50
C LEU A 97 -7.77 -10.85 -5.34
N LYS A 98 -6.47 -10.99 -5.60
CA LYS A 98 -5.79 -12.28 -5.53
C LYS A 98 -5.02 -12.43 -4.22
N ASP A 99 -5.01 -13.67 -3.70
CA ASP A 99 -4.14 -14.16 -2.61
C ASP A 99 -3.60 -13.12 -1.62
N TRP A 100 -2.36 -12.69 -1.81
CA TRP A 100 -1.69 -11.75 -0.92
C TRP A 100 -2.34 -10.35 -0.90
N GLN A 101 -3.01 -9.94 -1.99
CA GLN A 101 -3.72 -8.66 -2.05
C GLN A 101 -4.91 -8.64 -1.08
N ILE A 102 -5.65 -9.77 -0.97
CA ILE A 102 -6.76 -9.91 -0.01
C ILE A 102 -6.22 -9.82 1.42
N VAL A 103 -5.10 -10.51 1.69
CA VAL A 103 -4.45 -10.44 3.02
C VAL A 103 -4.02 -9.02 3.34
N LEU A 104 -3.41 -8.33 2.37
CA LEU A 104 -3.00 -6.93 2.55
C LEU A 104 -4.22 -6.03 2.80
N LEU A 105 -5.27 -6.14 1.97
CA LEU A 105 -6.50 -5.37 2.14
C LEU A 105 -7.15 -5.62 3.51
N SER A 106 -7.25 -6.89 3.92
CA SER A 106 -7.81 -7.28 5.22
C SER A 106 -7.03 -6.67 6.39
N ASN A 107 -5.70 -6.64 6.31
CA ASN A 107 -4.86 -6.01 7.32
C ASN A 107 -5.06 -4.48 7.33
N LEU A 108 -5.12 -3.83 6.17
CA LEU A 108 -5.35 -2.39 6.08
C LEU A 108 -6.71 -2.00 6.69
N ILE A 109 -7.77 -2.77 6.39
CA ILE A 109 -9.12 -2.58 6.98
C ILE A 109 -9.07 -2.73 8.50
N THR A 110 -8.41 -3.77 9.01
CA THR A 110 -8.32 -4.02 10.46
C THR A 110 -7.48 -2.98 11.19
N LEU A 111 -6.49 -2.39 10.51
CA LEU A 111 -5.66 -1.32 11.08
C LEU A 111 -6.38 0.04 11.11
N THR A 112 -7.48 0.20 10.38
CA THR A 112 -8.30 1.41 10.48
C THR A 112 -9.25 1.31 11.68
N PRO A 113 -9.29 2.30 12.60
CA PRO A 113 -10.20 2.28 13.73
C PRO A 113 -11.67 2.21 13.29
N GLY A 114 -12.44 1.38 13.99
CA GLY A 114 -13.88 1.25 13.73
C GLY A 114 -14.25 0.03 12.89
N THR A 115 -13.31 -0.64 12.24
CA THR A 115 -13.56 -1.85 11.47
C THR A 115 -12.58 -2.98 11.81
N VAL A 116 -13.05 -4.22 11.73
CA VAL A 116 -12.20 -5.40 11.88
C VAL A 116 -12.63 -6.50 10.93
N VAL A 117 -11.66 -7.11 10.25
CA VAL A 117 -11.90 -8.28 9.41
C VAL A 117 -11.97 -9.51 10.28
N LEU A 118 -13.07 -10.24 10.21
CA LEU A 118 -13.32 -11.49 10.94
C LEU A 118 -12.81 -12.72 10.20
N GLY A 119 -12.79 -12.66 8.88
CA GLY A 119 -12.34 -13.76 8.03
C GLY A 119 -12.56 -13.47 6.56
N VAL A 120 -12.04 -14.37 5.75
CA VAL A 120 -12.19 -14.38 4.30
C VAL A 120 -12.85 -15.72 3.91
N SER A 121 -13.75 -15.70 2.92
CA SER A 121 -14.37 -16.93 2.41
C SER A 121 -13.34 -17.86 1.76
N ASP A 122 -13.64 -19.17 1.73
CA ASP A 122 -12.74 -20.19 1.15
C ASP A 122 -12.44 -19.93 -0.33
N ASP A 123 -13.45 -19.40 -1.07
CA ASP A 123 -13.32 -18.99 -2.47
C ASP A 123 -12.60 -17.66 -2.68
N ARG A 124 -12.24 -16.97 -1.57
CA ARG A 124 -11.52 -15.69 -1.55
C ARG A 124 -12.20 -14.55 -2.30
N THR A 125 -13.53 -14.62 -2.41
CA THR A 125 -14.33 -13.58 -3.07
C THR A 125 -15.01 -12.64 -2.08
N LYS A 126 -15.01 -12.99 -0.78
CA LYS A 126 -15.74 -12.27 0.27
C LYS A 126 -14.86 -12.05 1.49
N ILE A 127 -14.93 -10.83 2.04
CA ILE A 127 -14.31 -10.46 3.31
C ILE A 127 -15.45 -10.15 4.29
N TYR A 128 -15.46 -10.80 5.44
CA TYR A 128 -16.43 -10.57 6.50
C TYR A 128 -15.89 -9.50 7.45
N ILE A 129 -16.61 -8.39 7.57
CA ILE A 129 -16.16 -7.21 8.31
C ILE A 129 -17.17 -6.89 9.40
N HIS A 130 -16.67 -6.63 10.61
CA HIS A 130 -17.43 -6.03 11.69
C HIS A 130 -17.12 -4.53 11.76
N ALA A 131 -18.16 -3.71 11.86
CA ALA A 131 -18.03 -2.26 12.03
C ALA A 131 -18.64 -1.81 13.35
N ILE A 132 -18.05 -0.78 13.94
CA ILE A 132 -18.54 -0.16 15.18
C ILE A 132 -19.86 0.59 14.96
N ASP A 133 -20.14 1.02 13.73
CA ASP A 133 -21.39 1.65 13.33
C ASP A 133 -21.82 1.16 11.95
N PHE A 134 -22.88 0.36 11.92
CA PHE A 134 -23.42 -0.20 10.67
C PHE A 134 -24.24 0.82 9.87
N SER A 135 -24.66 1.92 10.48
CA SER A 135 -25.38 2.99 9.79
C SER A 135 -24.52 3.67 8.71
N THR A 136 -23.19 3.51 8.77
CA THR A 136 -22.21 4.04 7.81
C THR A 136 -21.70 3.00 6.81
N LYS A 137 -22.33 1.80 6.73
CA LYS A 137 -21.89 0.69 5.92
C LYS A 137 -21.62 1.07 4.47
N GLU A 138 -22.54 1.80 3.83
CA GLU A 138 -22.39 2.21 2.42
C GLU A 138 -21.15 3.11 2.22
N GLN A 139 -20.89 3.99 3.19
CA GLN A 139 -19.70 4.88 3.18
C GLN A 139 -18.43 4.08 3.40
N GLU A 140 -18.44 3.12 4.32
CA GLU A 140 -17.31 2.23 4.58
C GLU A 140 -16.97 1.37 3.35
N VAL A 141 -17.97 0.74 2.73
CA VAL A 141 -17.79 -0.05 1.51
C VAL A 141 -17.22 0.80 0.38
N GLU A 142 -17.73 2.02 0.18
CA GLU A 142 -17.24 2.93 -0.85
C GLU A 142 -15.82 3.42 -0.55
N SER A 143 -15.50 3.72 0.69
CA SER A 143 -14.16 4.10 1.13
C SER A 143 -13.15 2.97 0.90
N ILE A 144 -13.48 1.75 1.31
CA ILE A 144 -12.64 0.58 1.08
C ILE A 144 -12.37 0.41 -0.42
N LYS A 145 -13.41 0.49 -1.24
CA LYS A 145 -13.32 0.27 -2.68
C LYS A 145 -12.52 1.33 -3.41
N THR A 146 -12.76 2.61 -3.11
CA THR A 146 -12.18 3.73 -3.83
C THR A 146 -10.77 4.09 -3.37
N SER A 147 -10.46 3.82 -2.09
CA SER A 147 -9.17 4.15 -1.50
C SER A 147 -8.28 2.91 -1.36
N LEU A 148 -8.62 2.01 -0.44
CA LEU A 148 -7.75 0.89 -0.05
C LEU A 148 -7.65 -0.19 -1.13
N GLU A 149 -8.77 -0.69 -1.66
CA GLU A 149 -8.74 -1.73 -2.69
C GLU A 149 -8.05 -1.24 -3.96
N LYS A 150 -8.37 -0.02 -4.40
CA LYS A 150 -7.76 0.56 -5.60
C LYS A 150 -6.23 0.59 -5.50
N ILE A 151 -5.68 1.05 -4.39
CA ILE A 151 -4.21 1.13 -4.24
C ILE A 151 -3.58 -0.26 -4.06
N VAL A 152 -4.25 -1.20 -3.36
CA VAL A 152 -3.80 -2.60 -3.26
C VAL A 152 -3.74 -3.25 -4.64
N ARG A 153 -4.74 -3.00 -5.50
CA ARG A 153 -4.77 -3.46 -6.88
C ARG A 153 -3.62 -2.88 -7.71
N GLU A 154 -3.38 -1.57 -7.62
CA GLU A 154 -2.24 -0.91 -8.29
C GLU A 154 -0.89 -1.51 -7.87
N VAL A 155 -0.71 -1.83 -6.58
CA VAL A 155 0.49 -2.49 -6.07
C VAL A 155 0.56 -3.95 -6.55
N GLY A 156 -0.56 -4.62 -6.67
CA GLY A 156 -0.63 -6.03 -7.10
C GLY A 156 -0.36 -6.27 -8.58
N GLU A 157 -0.42 -5.24 -9.39
CA GLU A 157 -0.02 -5.31 -10.81
C GLU A 157 1.52 -5.28 -11.01
N ILE A 158 2.28 -5.51 -9.95
CA ILE A 158 3.77 -5.55 -9.96
C ILE A 158 4.30 -6.93 -10.52
#